data_cf13c59650148a7f47312aaad661ed33
#
_entry.id   cf13c59650148a7f47312aaad661ed33
#
_cell.length_a   1.000
_cell.length_b   1.000
_cell.length_c   1.000
_cell.angle_alpha   90.00
_cell.angle_beta   90.00
_cell.angle_gamma   90.00
#
_symmetry.space_group_name_H-M   'P 1'
#
loop_
_entity.id
_entity.type
_entity.pdbx_description
1 polymer ?
#
loop_
_entity_poly.entity_id
_entity_poly.type
_entity_poly.pdbx_seq_one_letter_code
_entity_poly.pdbx_strand_id
1 'polypeptide(L)'
;MIKGDSMDMKKINGKKLEDGHYVIVQKDSNYEDGDTVVAIVDGCATVKNIKKSRGMVILYPQSSNPKHKPIYLNSKSNSMINGKVIMVLDNPNI
;
A
#
# COMPACT_ATOMS: atom_id res chain seq x y z
N MET A 1 2.04 10.60 -4.54
CA MET A 1 2.20 9.96 -5.86
C MET A 1 2.86 8.60 -5.70
N ILE A 2 2.35 7.62 -6.38
CA ILE A 2 2.93 6.27 -6.36
C ILE A 2 4.25 6.28 -7.14
N LYS A 3 5.29 5.71 -6.54
CA LYS A 3 6.58 5.52 -7.21
C LYS A 3 6.89 4.04 -7.28
N GLY A 4 7.30 3.59 -8.46
CA GLY A 4 7.66 2.21 -8.68
C GLY A 4 6.47 1.33 -9.03
N ASP A 5 6.72 0.01 -9.08
CA ASP A 5 5.79 -0.96 -9.64
C ASP A 5 5.36 -2.06 -8.66
N SER A 6 5.57 -1.85 -7.34
CA SER A 6 5.26 -2.90 -6.35
C SER A 6 3.78 -3.25 -6.26
N MET A 7 2.90 -2.41 -6.79
CA MET A 7 1.45 -2.61 -6.75
C MET A 7 0.81 -2.54 -8.14
N ASP A 8 1.57 -2.72 -9.20
CA ASP A 8 1.07 -2.50 -10.55
C ASP A 8 -0.01 -3.49 -11.01
N MET A 9 -0.19 -4.59 -10.28
CA MET A 9 -1.24 -5.58 -10.56
C MET A 9 -2.48 -5.40 -9.69
N LYS A 10 -2.46 -4.46 -8.74
CA LYS A 10 -3.60 -4.19 -7.87
C LYS A 10 -4.52 -3.16 -8.51
N LYS A 11 -5.82 -3.42 -8.46
CA LYS A 11 -6.84 -2.48 -8.91
C LYS A 11 -7.70 -2.01 -7.74
N ILE A 12 -7.96 -0.73 -7.69
CA ILE A 12 -8.92 -0.12 -6.79
C ILE A 12 -10.02 0.49 -7.65
N ASN A 13 -11.23 -0.02 -7.51
CA ASN A 13 -12.38 0.41 -8.33
C ASN A 13 -12.07 0.35 -9.84
N GLY A 14 -11.39 -0.72 -10.24
CA GLY A 14 -11.05 -0.98 -11.64
C GLY A 14 -9.82 -0.24 -12.16
N LYS A 15 -9.15 0.56 -11.34
CA LYS A 15 -8.00 1.35 -11.74
C LYS A 15 -6.72 0.82 -11.11
N LYS A 16 -5.71 0.57 -11.92
CA LYS A 16 -4.43 0.02 -11.45
C LYS A 16 -3.63 1.06 -10.66
N LEU A 17 -2.87 0.56 -9.69
CA LEU A 17 -1.95 1.37 -8.90
C LEU A 17 -0.59 1.43 -9.60
N GLU A 18 -0.48 2.27 -10.60
CA GLU A 18 0.72 2.39 -11.42
C GLU A 18 1.59 3.56 -10.98
N ASP A 19 2.86 3.49 -11.36
CA ASP A 19 3.80 4.58 -11.13
C ASP A 19 3.24 5.89 -11.69
N GLY A 20 3.32 6.95 -10.91
CA GLY A 20 2.82 8.26 -11.30
C GLY A 20 1.37 8.54 -10.95
N HIS A 21 0.60 7.52 -10.57
CA HIS A 21 -0.77 7.73 -10.11
C HIS A 21 -0.81 8.31 -8.70
N TYR A 22 -1.93 8.92 -8.36
CA TYR A 22 -2.19 9.42 -7.02
C TYR A 22 -3.22 8.56 -6.35
N VAL A 23 -3.19 8.50 -5.03
CA VAL A 23 -4.18 7.76 -4.25
C VAL A 23 -4.87 8.70 -3.28
N ILE A 24 -6.15 8.42 -3.04
CA ILE A 24 -6.92 9.03 -1.96
C ILE A 24 -6.95 8.05 -0.83
N VAL A 25 -6.59 8.52 0.36
CA VAL A 25 -6.42 7.71 1.55
C VAL A 25 -7.46 8.15 2.57
N GLN A 26 -8.19 7.18 3.11
CA GLN A 26 -9.10 7.40 4.22
C GLN A 26 -8.38 7.09 5.52
N LYS A 27 -8.20 8.10 6.35
CA LYS A 27 -7.62 7.95 7.68
C LYS A 27 -8.67 7.38 8.63
N ASP A 28 -8.23 6.83 9.73
CA ASP A 28 -9.08 6.32 10.82
C ASP A 28 -10.04 5.22 10.39
N SER A 29 -9.85 4.65 9.22
CA SER A 29 -10.67 3.54 8.78
C SER A 29 -10.11 2.24 9.35
N ASN A 30 -11.02 1.32 9.66
CA ASN A 30 -10.65 -0.05 9.92
C ASN A 30 -10.21 -0.69 8.61
N TYR A 31 -9.16 -1.47 8.64
CA TYR A 31 -8.72 -2.19 7.47
C TYR A 31 -8.72 -3.69 7.74
N GLU A 32 -8.98 -4.45 6.70
CA GLU A 32 -9.08 -5.90 6.73
C GLU A 32 -7.97 -6.50 5.87
N ASP A 33 -7.73 -7.79 6.05
CA ASP A 33 -6.78 -8.51 5.23
C ASP A 33 -7.12 -8.36 3.74
N GLY A 34 -6.12 -8.00 2.95
CA GLY A 34 -6.29 -7.76 1.53
C GLY A 34 -6.56 -6.32 1.15
N ASP A 35 -6.85 -5.45 2.11
CA ASP A 35 -6.98 -4.02 1.83
C ASP A 35 -5.63 -3.43 1.42
N THR A 36 -5.69 -2.35 0.66
CA THR A 36 -4.51 -1.60 0.27
C THR A 36 -4.38 -0.38 1.18
N VAL A 37 -3.19 -0.19 1.72
CA VAL A 37 -2.92 0.88 2.68
C VAL A 37 -1.69 1.68 2.27
N VAL A 38 -1.61 2.90 2.79
CA VAL A 38 -0.37 3.66 2.81
C VAL A 38 0.23 3.49 4.19
N ALA A 39 1.45 3.02 4.24
CA ALA A 39 2.20 2.83 5.49
C ALA A 39 3.47 3.65 5.46
N ILE A 40 3.90 4.08 6.64
CA ILE A 40 5.21 4.71 6.82
C ILE A 40 6.09 3.66 7.50
N VAL A 41 7.16 3.27 6.85
CA VAL A 41 8.09 2.26 7.35
C VAL A 41 9.49 2.87 7.33
N ASP A 42 10.11 2.96 8.51
CA ASP A 42 11.43 3.58 8.67
C ASP A 42 11.50 4.97 8.00
N GLY A 43 10.44 5.76 8.17
CA GLY A 43 10.35 7.11 7.63
C GLY A 43 9.96 7.21 6.17
N CYS A 44 9.74 6.10 5.48
CA CYS A 44 9.40 6.11 4.05
C CYS A 44 7.96 5.66 3.84
N ALA A 45 7.21 6.39 3.02
CA ALA A 45 5.85 6.03 2.66
C ALA A 45 5.86 4.92 1.61
N THR A 46 5.00 3.93 1.79
CA THR A 46 4.82 2.84 0.84
C THR A 46 3.35 2.49 0.71
N VAL A 47 2.94 2.05 -0.47
CA VAL A 47 1.60 1.54 -0.74
C VAL A 47 1.70 0.03 -0.90
N LYS A 48 0.96 -0.72 -0.09
CA LYS A 48 1.00 -2.18 -0.09
C LYS A 48 -0.36 -2.73 0.31
N ASN A 49 -0.60 -4.00 0.00
CA ASN A 49 -1.66 -4.75 0.64
C ASN A 49 -1.27 -5.05 2.07
N ILE A 50 -2.26 -5.17 2.95
CA ILE A 50 -2.02 -5.46 4.36
C ILE A 50 -2.66 -6.78 4.75
N LYS A 51 -2.00 -7.50 5.66
CA LYS A 51 -2.51 -8.71 6.27
C LYS A 51 -2.03 -8.77 7.71
N LYS A 52 -2.92 -9.19 8.62
CA LYS A 52 -2.58 -9.38 10.03
C LYS A 52 -2.44 -10.85 10.31
N SER A 53 -1.40 -11.24 11.04
CA SER A 53 -1.16 -12.62 11.40
C SER A 53 -0.38 -12.68 12.72
N ARG A 54 -1.00 -13.24 13.76
CA ARG A 54 -0.35 -13.58 15.05
C ARG A 54 0.52 -12.46 15.61
N GLY A 55 -0.04 -11.25 15.74
CA GLY A 55 0.70 -10.10 16.30
C GLY A 55 1.65 -9.44 15.33
N MET A 56 1.70 -9.90 14.09
CA MET A 56 2.48 -9.28 13.03
C MET A 56 1.56 -8.62 12.00
N VAL A 57 2.07 -7.59 11.38
CA VAL A 57 1.46 -6.98 10.20
C VAL A 57 2.36 -7.27 9.03
N ILE A 58 1.79 -7.79 7.96
CA ILE A 58 2.53 -8.09 6.73
C ILE A 58 2.04 -7.13 5.66
N LEU A 59 2.97 -6.35 5.11
CA LEU A 59 2.72 -5.49 3.97
C LEU A 59 3.26 -6.21 2.75
N TYR A 60 2.38 -6.54 1.80
CA TYR A 60 2.83 -7.35 0.68
C TYR A 60 2.50 -6.70 -0.67
N PRO A 61 3.41 -6.86 -1.62
CA PRO A 61 3.22 -6.30 -2.96
C PRO A 61 2.22 -7.12 -3.77
N GLN A 62 1.71 -6.50 -4.82
CA GLN A 62 0.95 -7.19 -5.85
C GLN A 62 1.44 -6.67 -7.19
N SER A 63 2.48 -7.31 -7.71
CA SER A 63 3.28 -6.78 -8.80
C SER A 63 3.61 -7.85 -9.82
N SER A 64 3.74 -7.43 -11.06
CA SER A 64 4.30 -8.24 -12.12
C SER A 64 5.80 -8.50 -11.93
N ASN A 65 6.45 -7.69 -11.08
CA ASN A 65 7.88 -7.78 -10.81
C ASN A 65 8.13 -8.65 -9.56
N PRO A 66 8.70 -9.86 -9.73
CA PRO A 66 8.91 -10.77 -8.60
C PRO A 66 10.00 -10.34 -7.62
N LYS A 67 10.72 -9.27 -7.92
CA LYS A 67 11.77 -8.76 -7.03
C LYS A 67 11.22 -8.09 -5.77
N HIS A 68 9.97 -7.62 -5.80
CA HIS A 68 9.34 -7.01 -4.63
C HIS A 68 9.01 -8.09 -3.59
N LYS A 69 9.35 -7.83 -2.35
CA LYS A 69 9.18 -8.78 -1.25
C LYS A 69 8.22 -8.22 -0.20
N PRO A 70 7.53 -9.08 0.55
CA PRO A 70 6.73 -8.63 1.69
C PRO A 70 7.60 -7.98 2.76
N ILE A 71 6.97 -7.08 3.52
CA ILE A 71 7.59 -6.42 4.68
C ILE A 71 6.87 -6.93 5.91
N TYR A 72 7.62 -7.49 6.86
CA TYR A 72 7.07 -8.05 8.09
C TYR A 72 7.30 -7.06 9.22
N LEU A 73 6.21 -6.62 9.86
CA LEU A 73 6.26 -5.63 10.94
C LEU A 73 5.74 -6.25 12.23
N ASN A 74 6.43 -5.94 13.32
CA ASN A 74 5.99 -6.32 14.66
C ASN A 74 5.90 -5.07 15.55
N SER A 75 5.61 -5.25 16.85
CA SER A 75 5.44 -4.13 17.77
C SER A 75 6.69 -3.26 17.94
N LYS A 76 7.85 -3.77 17.55
CA LYS A 76 9.13 -3.05 17.65
C LYS A 76 9.53 -2.35 16.36
N SER A 77 8.80 -2.58 15.27
CA SER A 77 9.10 -1.95 13.99
C SER A 77 8.76 -0.47 14.03
N ASN A 78 9.59 0.35 13.40
CA ASN A 78 9.31 1.77 13.23
C ASN A 78 8.37 1.93 12.05
N SER A 79 7.06 1.82 12.33
CA SER A 79 6.06 1.82 11.27
C SER A 79 4.73 2.38 11.77
N MET A 80 3.96 2.90 10.82
CA MET A 80 2.62 3.41 11.07
C MET A 80 1.77 3.19 9.84
N ILE A 81 0.54 2.70 10.03
CA ILE A 81 -0.42 2.64 8.93
C ILE A 81 -1.12 3.99 8.85
N ASN A 82 -0.90 4.69 7.76
CA ASN A 82 -1.43 6.04 7.57
C ASN A 82 -2.91 6.03 7.21
N GLY A 83 -3.35 5.06 6.44
CA GLY A 83 -4.75 4.93 6.06
C GLY A 83 -4.97 3.94 4.95
N LYS A 84 -6.25 3.74 4.62
CA LYS A 84 -6.69 2.82 3.57
C LYS A 84 -6.84 3.56 2.25
N VAL A 85 -6.32 2.98 1.18
CA VAL A 85 -6.50 3.53 -0.17
C VAL A 85 -7.92 3.21 -0.64
N ILE A 86 -8.67 4.25 -0.96
CA ILE A 86 -10.06 4.11 -1.39
C ILE A 86 -10.28 4.51 -2.85
N MET A 87 -9.34 5.21 -3.45
CA MET A 87 -9.46 5.67 -4.83
C MET A 87 -8.09 5.88 -5.44
N VAL A 88 -7.98 5.64 -6.73
CA VAL A 88 -6.77 5.92 -7.52
C VAL A 88 -7.12 6.99 -8.54
N LEU A 89 -6.28 7.99 -8.65
CA LEU A 89 -6.41 9.05 -9.64
C LEU A 89 -5.26 8.97 -10.63
N ASP A 90 -5.59 9.19 -11.90
CA ASP A 90 -4.57 9.31 -12.92
C ASP A 90 -3.67 10.52 -12.63
N ASN A 91 -2.48 10.51 -13.18
CA ASN A 91 -1.63 11.67 -13.09
C ASN A 91 -2.38 12.88 -13.67
N PRO A 92 -2.61 13.94 -12.87
CA PRO A 92 -3.36 15.10 -13.32
C PRO A 92 -2.60 16.00 -14.28
N ASN A 93 -1.41 15.62 -14.65
CA ASN A 93 -0.59 16.39 -15.57
C ASN A 93 -1.11 16.23 -16.98
N ILE A 94 -1.92 17.14 -17.39
CA ILE A 94 -2.50 17.21 -18.73
C ILE A 94 -1.93 18.37 -19.50
#